data_000aba511fc9c7ac3c58de952d423bd5
#
_entry.id   000aba511fc9c7ac3c58de952d423bd5
#
_cell.length_a   1.000
_cell.length_b   1.000
_cell.length_c   1.000
_cell.angle_alpha   90.00
_cell.angle_beta   90.00
_cell.angle_gamma   90.00
#
_symmetry.space_group_name_H-M   'P 1'
#
loop_
_entity.id
_entity.type
_entity.pdbx_description
1 polymer ?
#
loop_
_entity_poly.entity_id
_entity_poly.type
_entity_poly.pdbx_seq_one_letter_code
_entity_poly.pdbx_strand_id
1 'polypeptide(L)'
;MFTEHVHTSRAATKSGTHSKVLATAYDLFLTQGYATTSIRSIASEAGVSVGTVMGVGDKQTLLIHTIGQRISELHDDIRGQSASLLDVLKPFLQMFTGHEELSRAFGAALIQQGNQGQALTALKTLLTDEITLRLGSRLNSDDAAEYSNLLYNVYLGLLIGWAAGLYDTEHLTSQAASSIERLNTAFGVSQ
;
A
#
# COMPACT_ATOMS: atom_id res chain seq x y z
N MET A 1 35.27 -20.67 -16.77
CA MET A 1 34.34 -19.72 -17.34
C MET A 1 32.90 -20.30 -17.39
N PHE A 2 32.44 -20.98 -16.30
CA PHE A 2 31.13 -21.68 -16.26
C PHE A 2 30.29 -21.37 -15.00
N THR A 3 30.72 -20.45 -14.13
CA THR A 3 30.06 -20.20 -12.86
C THR A 3 29.03 -19.05 -12.89
N GLU A 4 29.06 -18.16 -13.87
CA GLU A 4 28.23 -16.96 -13.91
C GLU A 4 26.79 -17.22 -14.40
N HIS A 5 26.60 -18.16 -15.35
CA HIS A 5 25.27 -18.49 -15.88
C HIS A 5 24.35 -19.25 -14.91
N VAL A 6 24.91 -19.98 -13.95
CA VAL A 6 24.12 -20.77 -12.97
C VAL A 6 23.57 -19.85 -11.86
N HIS A 7 24.30 -18.79 -11.49
CA HIS A 7 23.84 -17.82 -10.47
C HIS A 7 22.69 -16.94 -10.98
N THR A 8 22.74 -16.48 -12.21
CA THR A 8 21.68 -15.68 -12.84
C THR A 8 20.39 -16.48 -13.02
N SER A 9 20.45 -17.74 -13.41
CA SER A 9 19.28 -18.62 -13.55
C SER A 9 18.60 -18.91 -12.21
N ARG A 10 19.36 -19.17 -11.14
CA ARG A 10 18.82 -19.41 -9.79
C ARG A 10 18.17 -18.16 -9.19
N ALA A 11 18.76 -16.99 -9.38
CA ALA A 11 18.20 -15.71 -8.92
C ALA A 11 16.89 -15.40 -9.64
N ALA A 12 16.83 -15.59 -10.96
CA ALA A 12 15.62 -15.39 -11.75
C ALA A 12 14.48 -16.37 -11.35
N THR A 13 14.83 -17.64 -11.14
CA THR A 13 13.86 -18.66 -10.67
C THR A 13 13.34 -18.33 -9.26
N LYS A 14 14.22 -17.88 -8.36
CA LYS A 14 13.83 -17.47 -6.99
C LYS A 14 12.91 -16.24 -7.01
N SER A 15 13.22 -15.24 -7.84
CA SER A 15 12.37 -14.05 -8.01
C SER A 15 11.00 -14.42 -8.57
N GLY A 16 10.93 -15.26 -9.60
CA GLY A 16 9.67 -15.73 -10.17
C GLY A 16 8.81 -16.51 -9.18
N THR A 17 9.45 -17.37 -8.35
CA THR A 17 8.75 -18.11 -7.29
C THR A 17 8.22 -17.16 -6.21
N HIS A 18 9.00 -16.17 -5.80
CA HIS A 18 8.60 -15.17 -4.82
C HIS A 18 7.35 -14.39 -5.30
N SER A 19 7.38 -13.86 -6.51
CA SER A 19 6.24 -13.12 -7.09
C SER A 19 5.00 -14.02 -7.23
N LYS A 20 5.17 -15.29 -7.62
CA LYS A 20 4.07 -16.26 -7.70
C LYS A 20 3.43 -16.50 -6.34
N VAL A 21 4.22 -16.70 -5.29
CA VAL A 21 3.70 -16.89 -3.93
C VAL A 21 2.92 -15.68 -3.45
N LEU A 22 3.43 -14.46 -3.68
CA LEU A 22 2.73 -13.23 -3.30
C LEU A 22 1.42 -13.05 -4.07
N ALA A 23 1.42 -13.24 -5.40
CA ALA A 23 0.21 -13.16 -6.20
C ALA A 23 -0.86 -14.18 -5.72
N THR A 24 -0.47 -15.44 -5.55
CA THR A 24 -1.36 -16.49 -5.03
C THR A 24 -1.89 -16.17 -3.63
N ALA A 25 -1.04 -15.66 -2.74
CA ALA A 25 -1.47 -15.27 -1.39
C ALA A 25 -2.50 -14.15 -1.44
N TYR A 26 -2.29 -13.13 -2.27
CA TYR A 26 -3.23 -12.03 -2.44
C TYR A 26 -4.57 -12.51 -2.98
N ASP A 27 -4.59 -13.33 -4.03
CA ASP A 27 -5.81 -13.89 -4.62
C ASP A 27 -6.61 -14.71 -3.60
N LEU A 28 -5.93 -15.53 -2.78
CA LEU A 28 -6.58 -16.30 -1.72
C LEU A 28 -7.10 -15.40 -0.59
N PHE A 29 -6.39 -14.35 -0.22
CA PHE A 29 -6.87 -13.38 0.76
C PHE A 29 -8.13 -12.66 0.30
N LEU A 30 -8.24 -12.36 -0.99
CA LEU A 30 -9.42 -11.74 -1.56
C LEU A 30 -10.60 -12.70 -1.72
N THR A 31 -10.35 -13.93 -2.16
CA THR A 31 -11.42 -14.87 -2.56
C THR A 31 -11.92 -15.72 -1.40
N GLN A 32 -11.03 -16.11 -0.50
CA GLN A 32 -11.37 -16.97 0.66
C GLN A 32 -11.43 -16.19 1.98
N GLY A 33 -10.91 -14.96 2.00
CA GLY A 33 -10.72 -14.16 3.21
C GLY A 33 -9.38 -14.42 3.89
N TYR A 34 -8.87 -13.38 4.56
CA TYR A 34 -7.59 -13.48 5.25
C TYR A 34 -7.63 -14.51 6.39
N ALA A 35 -8.68 -14.50 7.22
CA ALA A 35 -8.76 -15.40 8.37
C ALA A 35 -8.65 -16.88 7.98
N THR A 36 -9.35 -17.29 6.92
CA THR A 36 -9.46 -18.68 6.45
C THR A 36 -8.28 -19.17 5.62
N THR A 37 -7.54 -18.25 4.97
CA THR A 37 -6.35 -18.59 4.19
C THR A 37 -5.22 -19.10 5.09
N SER A 38 -4.55 -20.18 4.69
CA SER A 38 -3.42 -20.79 5.39
C SER A 38 -2.16 -20.85 4.52
N ILE A 39 -0.98 -20.96 5.15
CA ILE A 39 0.29 -21.19 4.41
C ILE A 39 0.22 -22.45 3.56
N ARG A 40 -0.52 -23.50 4.04
CA ARG A 40 -0.70 -24.74 3.27
C ARG A 40 -1.58 -24.54 2.04
N SER A 41 -2.67 -23.77 2.14
CA SER A 41 -3.51 -23.44 0.98
C SER A 41 -2.75 -22.61 -0.05
N ILE A 42 -1.95 -21.65 0.38
CA ILE A 42 -1.08 -20.86 -0.50
C ILE A 42 -0.06 -21.76 -1.21
N ALA A 43 0.60 -22.66 -0.48
CA ALA A 43 1.58 -23.59 -1.06
C ALA A 43 0.95 -24.50 -2.11
N SER A 44 -0.23 -25.06 -1.80
CA SER A 44 -0.98 -25.91 -2.72
C SER A 44 -1.36 -25.20 -3.99
N GLU A 45 -1.94 -24.00 -3.88
CA GLU A 45 -2.41 -23.21 -5.04
C GLU A 45 -1.25 -22.67 -5.87
N ALA A 46 -0.16 -22.23 -5.21
CA ALA A 46 1.06 -21.81 -5.90
C ALA A 46 1.85 -22.96 -6.52
N GLY A 47 1.53 -24.23 -6.21
CA GLY A 47 2.27 -25.40 -6.69
C GLY A 47 3.71 -25.46 -6.17
N VAL A 48 3.92 -25.05 -4.90
CA VAL A 48 5.23 -25.04 -4.25
C VAL A 48 5.18 -25.73 -2.89
N SER A 49 6.33 -25.99 -2.28
CA SER A 49 6.35 -26.54 -0.92
C SER A 49 5.96 -25.49 0.14
N VAL A 50 5.43 -25.95 1.28
CA VAL A 50 5.19 -25.09 2.46
C VAL A 50 6.47 -24.38 2.89
N GLY A 51 7.63 -25.06 2.85
CA GLY A 51 8.92 -24.46 3.15
C GLY A 51 9.30 -23.33 2.18
N THR A 52 8.90 -23.43 0.91
CA THR A 52 9.10 -22.36 -0.08
C THR A 52 8.25 -21.13 0.28
N VAL A 53 6.99 -21.30 0.65
CA VAL A 53 6.13 -20.20 1.09
C VAL A 53 6.67 -19.55 2.35
N MET A 54 7.06 -20.34 3.35
CA MET A 54 7.66 -19.84 4.60
C MET A 54 9.00 -19.13 4.37
N GLY A 55 9.72 -19.49 3.30
CA GLY A 55 10.92 -18.78 2.87
C GLY A 55 10.66 -17.40 2.29
N VAL A 56 9.43 -17.10 1.84
CA VAL A 56 8.96 -15.75 1.47
C VAL A 56 8.50 -14.98 2.70
N GLY A 57 7.74 -15.64 3.59
CA GLY A 57 7.29 -15.08 4.84
C GLY A 57 6.19 -15.90 5.50
N ASP A 58 5.88 -15.57 6.74
CA ASP A 58 4.66 -16.04 7.39
C ASP A 58 3.42 -15.34 6.79
N LYS A 59 2.23 -15.76 7.20
CA LYS A 59 0.98 -15.22 6.67
C LYS A 59 0.85 -13.71 6.82
N GLN A 60 1.32 -13.16 7.92
CA GLN A 60 1.29 -11.73 8.21
C GLN A 60 2.27 -10.95 7.33
N THR A 61 3.48 -11.49 7.17
CA THR A 61 4.50 -10.92 6.26
C THR A 61 4.01 -10.95 4.81
N LEU A 62 3.38 -12.06 4.37
CA LEU A 62 2.79 -12.16 3.03
C LEU A 62 1.71 -11.10 2.82
N LEU A 63 0.84 -10.85 3.81
CA LEU A 63 -0.18 -9.81 3.74
C LEU A 63 0.45 -8.42 3.55
N ILE A 64 1.47 -8.10 4.35
CA ILE A 64 2.15 -6.78 4.25
C ILE A 64 2.80 -6.61 2.89
N HIS A 65 3.47 -7.65 2.38
CA HIS A 65 4.13 -7.58 1.07
C HIS A 65 3.13 -7.45 -0.08
N THR A 66 2.03 -8.22 -0.05
CA THR A 66 1.01 -8.17 -1.11
C THR A 66 0.30 -6.83 -1.17
N ILE A 67 -0.09 -6.27 -0.03
CA ILE A 67 -0.71 -4.94 0.02
C ILE A 67 0.30 -3.85 -0.38
N GLY A 68 1.56 -3.94 0.09
CA GLY A 68 2.62 -3.02 -0.32
C GLY A 68 2.86 -3.04 -1.83
N GLN A 69 2.84 -4.21 -2.46
CA GLN A 69 2.95 -4.34 -3.91
C GLN A 69 1.76 -3.68 -4.62
N ARG A 70 0.52 -3.88 -4.15
CA ARG A 70 -0.67 -3.25 -4.73
C ARG A 70 -0.65 -1.72 -4.61
N ILE A 71 -0.14 -1.19 -3.48
CA ILE A 71 0.08 0.25 -3.32
C ILE A 71 1.06 0.76 -4.38
N SER A 72 2.17 0.05 -4.62
CA SER A 72 3.16 0.45 -5.64
C SER A 72 2.58 0.40 -7.06
N GLU A 73 1.84 -0.66 -7.40
CA GLU A 73 1.17 -0.79 -8.70
C GLU A 73 0.16 0.34 -8.95
N LEU A 74 -0.69 0.63 -7.96
CA LEU A 74 -1.62 1.77 -8.05
C LEU A 74 -0.90 3.11 -8.23
N HIS A 75 0.23 3.30 -7.57
CA HIS A 75 1.02 4.51 -7.73
C HIS A 75 1.59 4.62 -9.16
N ASP A 76 2.14 3.53 -9.69
CA ASP A 76 2.66 3.53 -11.06
C ASP A 76 1.55 3.83 -12.09
N ASP A 77 0.34 3.32 -11.86
CA ASP A 77 -0.83 3.55 -12.72
C ASP A 77 -1.27 5.03 -12.73
N ILE A 78 -1.16 5.74 -11.58
CA ILE A 78 -1.58 7.15 -11.48
C ILE A 78 -0.45 8.14 -11.78
N ARG A 79 0.79 7.66 -11.81
CA ARG A 79 1.97 8.50 -12.00
C ARG A 79 1.92 9.25 -13.33
N GLY A 80 2.07 10.57 -13.25
CA GLY A 80 2.07 11.43 -14.45
C GLY A 80 0.67 11.73 -15.03
N GLN A 81 -0.41 11.23 -14.42
CA GLN A 81 -1.75 11.66 -14.79
C GLN A 81 -2.02 13.07 -14.26
N SER A 82 -2.63 13.92 -15.11
CA SER A 82 -3.09 15.25 -14.68
C SER A 82 -4.38 15.10 -13.88
N ALA A 83 -4.25 15.01 -12.56
CA ALA A 83 -5.37 14.77 -11.66
C ALA A 83 -5.22 15.64 -10.40
N SER A 84 -6.32 15.91 -9.70
CA SER A 84 -6.29 16.56 -8.40
C SER A 84 -5.67 15.64 -7.34
N LEU A 85 -5.21 16.19 -6.21
CA LEU A 85 -4.73 15.36 -5.09
C LEU A 85 -5.79 14.37 -4.59
N LEU A 86 -7.06 14.75 -4.64
CA LEU A 86 -8.14 13.84 -4.28
C LEU A 86 -8.23 12.65 -5.25
N ASP A 87 -8.05 12.88 -6.54
CA ASP A 87 -8.06 11.82 -7.55
C ASP A 87 -6.88 10.87 -7.38
N VAL A 88 -5.74 11.38 -6.89
CA VAL A 88 -4.59 10.55 -6.50
C VAL A 88 -4.93 9.65 -5.30
N LEU A 89 -5.64 10.15 -4.30
CA LEU A 89 -5.97 9.40 -3.09
C LEU A 89 -7.12 8.40 -3.29
N LYS A 90 -8.08 8.71 -4.16
CA LYS A 90 -9.27 7.86 -4.39
C LYS A 90 -8.97 6.39 -4.65
N PRO A 91 -8.05 6.00 -5.57
CA PRO A 91 -7.76 4.59 -5.83
C PRO A 91 -7.27 3.85 -4.58
N PHE A 92 -6.45 4.50 -3.75
CA PHE A 92 -5.98 3.92 -2.48
C PHE A 92 -7.11 3.79 -1.46
N LEU A 93 -7.96 4.81 -1.33
CA LEU A 93 -9.14 4.73 -0.46
C LEU A 93 -10.06 3.59 -0.91
N GLN A 94 -10.33 3.46 -2.21
CA GLN A 94 -11.14 2.39 -2.77
C GLN A 94 -10.54 1.01 -2.57
N MET A 95 -9.21 0.87 -2.72
CA MET A 95 -8.52 -0.39 -2.44
C MET A 95 -8.73 -0.84 -0.99
N PHE A 96 -8.60 0.07 -0.03
CA PHE A 96 -8.79 -0.25 1.39
C PHE A 96 -10.26 -0.49 1.74
N THR A 97 -11.19 0.33 1.26
CA THR A 97 -12.61 0.21 1.59
C THR A 97 -13.31 -0.91 0.83
N GLY A 98 -12.79 -1.32 -0.32
CA GLY A 98 -13.32 -2.43 -1.11
C GLY A 98 -13.13 -3.82 -0.47
N HIS A 99 -12.17 -3.96 0.45
CA HIS A 99 -11.83 -5.23 1.12
C HIS A 99 -11.61 -5.00 2.62
N GLU A 100 -12.66 -4.67 3.34
CA GLU A 100 -12.62 -4.22 4.74
C GLU A 100 -11.91 -5.21 5.68
N GLU A 101 -12.23 -6.51 5.61
CA GLU A 101 -11.58 -7.54 6.44
C GLU A 101 -10.07 -7.57 6.20
N LEU A 102 -9.65 -7.55 4.94
CA LEU A 102 -8.24 -7.59 4.56
C LEU A 102 -7.51 -6.32 5.02
N SER A 103 -8.14 -5.17 4.89
CA SER A 103 -7.58 -3.88 5.30
C SER A 103 -7.43 -3.76 6.81
N ARG A 104 -8.40 -4.26 7.57
CA ARG A 104 -8.32 -4.35 9.04
C ARG A 104 -7.19 -5.30 9.48
N ALA A 105 -7.06 -6.47 8.82
CA ALA A 105 -5.97 -7.41 9.06
C ALA A 105 -4.60 -6.80 8.75
N PHE A 106 -4.50 -6.05 7.65
CA PHE A 106 -3.28 -5.32 7.28
C PHE A 106 -2.89 -4.26 8.31
N GLY A 107 -3.84 -3.42 8.74
CA GLY A 107 -3.61 -2.42 9.78
C GLY A 107 -3.14 -3.06 11.09
N ALA A 108 -3.78 -4.15 11.52
CA ALA A 108 -3.37 -4.91 12.71
C ALA A 108 -1.95 -5.50 12.56
N ALA A 109 -1.63 -6.03 11.36
CA ALA A 109 -0.31 -6.58 11.06
C ALA A 109 0.78 -5.50 11.14
N LEU A 110 0.54 -4.32 10.60
CA LEU A 110 1.49 -3.19 10.66
C LEU A 110 1.79 -2.77 12.11
N ILE A 111 0.78 -2.77 12.98
CA ILE A 111 0.95 -2.40 14.40
C ILE A 111 1.73 -3.49 15.16
N GLN A 112 1.42 -4.76 14.90
CA GLN A 112 2.01 -5.89 15.64
C GLN A 112 3.47 -6.14 15.28
N GLN A 113 3.85 -5.97 14.02
CA GLN A 113 5.22 -6.24 13.57
C GLN A 113 6.22 -5.14 13.92
N GLY A 114 5.82 -4.04 14.55
CA GLY A 114 6.63 -3.02 15.24
C GLY A 114 7.83 -2.41 14.50
N ASN A 115 8.41 -3.11 13.56
CA ASN A 115 9.65 -2.72 12.86
C ASN A 115 9.49 -2.67 11.33
N GLN A 116 8.27 -2.84 10.83
CA GLN A 116 7.97 -2.85 9.40
C GLN A 116 7.46 -1.47 8.92
N GLY A 117 8.07 -0.40 9.41
CA GLY A 117 7.81 0.95 8.92
C GLY A 117 8.01 1.13 7.40
N GLN A 118 8.54 0.11 6.72
CA GLN A 118 8.81 0.15 5.29
C GLN A 118 7.53 0.39 4.45
N ALA A 119 6.42 -0.32 4.72
CA ALA A 119 5.18 -0.13 3.97
C ALA A 119 4.59 1.26 4.19
N LEU A 120 4.58 1.74 5.45
CA LEU A 120 4.12 3.09 5.78
C LEU A 120 5.09 4.16 5.28
N THR A 121 6.39 3.90 5.31
CA THR A 121 7.42 4.79 4.75
C THR A 121 7.28 4.87 3.22
N ALA A 122 7.07 3.75 2.54
CA ALA A 122 6.82 3.73 1.10
C ALA A 122 5.58 4.57 0.75
N LEU A 123 4.46 4.36 1.44
CA LEU A 123 3.24 5.16 1.23
C LEU A 123 3.50 6.66 1.46
N LYS A 124 4.25 7.01 2.51
CA LYS A 124 4.63 8.41 2.77
C LYS A 124 5.47 8.98 1.64
N THR A 125 6.47 8.24 1.16
CA THR A 125 7.32 8.65 0.04
C THR A 125 6.50 8.87 -1.22
N LEU A 126 5.60 7.94 -1.55
CA LEU A 126 4.69 8.07 -2.70
C LEU A 126 3.85 9.35 -2.63
N LEU A 127 3.22 9.61 -1.50
CA LEU A 127 2.45 10.83 -1.30
C LEU A 127 3.32 12.09 -1.43
N THR A 128 4.53 12.07 -0.87
CA THR A 128 5.46 13.19 -0.96
C THR A 128 5.88 13.46 -2.40
N ASP A 129 6.20 12.43 -3.16
CA ASP A 129 6.58 12.53 -4.57
C ASP A 129 5.43 13.11 -5.41
N GLU A 130 4.20 12.62 -5.20
CA GLU A 130 3.01 13.10 -5.90
C GLU A 130 2.67 14.56 -5.54
N ILE A 131 2.81 14.95 -4.28
CA ILE A 131 2.61 16.34 -3.84
C ILE A 131 3.66 17.23 -4.44
N THR A 132 4.93 16.85 -4.40
CA THR A 132 6.03 17.60 -4.98
C THR A 132 5.84 17.78 -6.49
N LEU A 133 5.43 16.73 -7.18
CA LEU A 133 5.14 16.79 -8.62
C LEU A 133 4.02 17.79 -8.97
N ARG A 134 2.96 17.81 -8.17
CA ARG A 134 1.77 18.63 -8.45
C ARG A 134 1.83 20.05 -7.89
N LEU A 135 2.44 20.23 -6.76
CA LEU A 135 2.45 21.49 -6.03
C LEU A 135 3.85 22.13 -5.93
N GLY A 136 4.92 21.45 -6.36
CA GLY A 136 6.29 21.95 -6.23
C GLY A 136 6.59 23.25 -6.99
N SER A 137 5.75 23.63 -7.97
CA SER A 137 5.83 24.95 -8.60
C SER A 137 5.10 26.06 -7.81
N ARG A 138 4.28 25.69 -6.83
CA ARG A 138 3.44 26.59 -6.02
C ARG A 138 3.90 26.71 -4.57
N LEU A 139 4.64 25.70 -4.08
CA LEU A 139 5.16 25.63 -2.72
C LEU A 139 6.69 25.62 -2.76
N ASN A 140 7.33 26.25 -1.79
CA ASN A 140 8.76 26.01 -1.54
C ASN A 140 8.98 24.61 -0.95
N SER A 141 10.24 24.18 -0.84
CA SER A 141 10.57 22.82 -0.39
C SER A 141 10.07 22.49 1.03
N ASP A 142 10.12 23.46 1.92
CA ASP A 142 9.75 23.29 3.32
C ASP A 142 8.23 23.19 3.46
N ASP A 143 7.48 24.06 2.80
CA ASP A 143 6.02 24.01 2.76
C ASP A 143 5.51 22.75 2.06
N ALA A 144 6.16 22.28 1.00
CA ALA A 144 5.81 21.04 0.34
C ALA A 144 6.02 19.81 1.25
N ALA A 145 7.11 19.80 2.02
CA ALA A 145 7.39 18.75 2.99
C ALA A 145 6.38 18.77 4.14
N GLU A 146 6.03 19.94 4.67
CA GLU A 146 5.04 20.08 5.72
C GLU A 146 3.64 19.71 5.25
N TYR A 147 3.23 20.18 4.07
CA TYR A 147 1.96 19.77 3.44
C TYR A 147 1.87 18.26 3.31
N SER A 148 2.94 17.61 2.83
CA SER A 148 3.00 16.16 2.65
C SER A 148 2.86 15.42 3.97
N ASN A 149 3.53 15.89 5.03
CA ASN A 149 3.44 15.30 6.36
C ASN A 149 2.02 15.42 6.94
N LEU A 150 1.41 16.58 6.81
CA LEU A 150 0.05 16.82 7.31
C LEU A 150 -0.98 15.97 6.56
N LEU A 151 -0.91 15.92 5.23
CA LEU A 151 -1.81 15.10 4.42
C LEU A 151 -1.65 13.61 4.73
N TYR A 152 -0.41 13.13 4.88
CA TYR A 152 -0.14 11.75 5.25
C TYR A 152 -0.75 11.39 6.62
N ASN A 153 -0.58 12.25 7.63
CA ASN A 153 -1.13 12.02 8.96
C ASN A 153 -2.66 12.03 8.96
N VAL A 154 -3.28 12.94 8.22
CA VAL A 154 -4.74 12.98 8.03
C VAL A 154 -5.21 11.71 7.35
N TYR A 155 -4.57 11.30 6.26
CA TYR A 155 -4.91 10.09 5.52
C TYR A 155 -4.85 8.84 6.40
N LEU A 156 -3.77 8.66 7.16
CA LEU A 156 -3.66 7.52 8.09
C LEU A 156 -4.72 7.57 9.19
N GLY A 157 -4.96 8.75 9.78
CA GLY A 157 -5.99 8.91 10.81
C GLY A 157 -7.38 8.57 10.29
N LEU A 158 -7.71 8.98 9.08
CA LEU A 158 -8.97 8.66 8.42
C LEU A 158 -9.12 7.16 8.16
N LEU A 159 -8.10 6.48 7.65
CA LEU A 159 -8.12 5.03 7.42
C LEU A 159 -8.25 4.25 8.74
N ILE A 160 -7.53 4.65 9.77
CA ILE A 160 -7.62 4.01 11.10
C ILE A 160 -9.02 4.20 11.69
N GLY A 161 -9.58 5.41 11.63
CA GLY A 161 -10.92 5.70 12.13
C GLY A 161 -12.01 4.90 11.40
N TRP A 162 -11.92 4.82 10.07
CA TRP A 162 -12.80 3.97 9.27
C TRP A 162 -12.65 2.48 9.64
N ALA A 163 -11.41 1.98 9.72
CA ALA A 163 -11.15 0.60 10.10
C ALA A 163 -11.63 0.27 11.52
N ALA A 164 -11.64 1.23 12.42
CA ALA A 164 -12.19 1.11 13.77
C ALA A 164 -13.74 1.23 13.82
N GLY A 165 -14.40 1.51 12.69
CA GLY A 165 -15.84 1.64 12.61
C GLY A 165 -16.39 2.96 13.17
N LEU A 166 -15.55 4.01 13.26
CA LEU A 166 -16.00 5.32 13.73
C LEU A 166 -16.89 6.02 12.71
N TYR A 167 -16.75 5.70 11.44
CA TYR A 167 -17.52 6.24 10.33
C TYR A 167 -17.46 5.33 9.10
N ASP A 168 -18.36 5.55 8.15
CA ASP A 168 -18.47 4.79 6.91
C ASP A 168 -17.53 5.30 5.79
N THR A 169 -17.58 4.63 4.64
CA THR A 169 -16.75 4.95 3.46
C THR A 169 -17.10 6.31 2.85
N GLU A 170 -18.37 6.73 2.90
CA GLU A 170 -18.80 8.02 2.38
C GLU A 170 -18.20 9.15 3.20
N HIS A 171 -18.27 9.04 4.54
CA HIS A 171 -17.66 9.99 5.46
C HIS A 171 -16.13 10.04 5.30
N LEU A 172 -15.46 8.89 5.15
CA LEU A 172 -14.03 8.80 4.88
C LEU A 172 -13.64 9.64 3.65
N THR A 173 -14.35 9.46 2.54
CA THR A 173 -14.07 10.16 1.28
C THR A 173 -14.33 11.66 1.40
N SER A 174 -15.44 12.03 2.02
CA SER A 174 -15.80 13.43 2.27
C SER A 174 -14.78 14.15 3.16
N GLN A 175 -14.31 13.51 4.22
CA GLN A 175 -13.29 14.07 5.11
C GLN A 175 -11.93 14.19 4.43
N ALA A 176 -11.55 13.24 3.58
CA ALA A 176 -10.34 13.34 2.78
C ALA A 176 -10.37 14.58 1.85
N ALA A 177 -11.48 14.78 1.13
CA ALA A 177 -11.69 15.94 0.27
C ALA A 177 -11.62 17.25 1.05
N SER A 178 -12.38 17.37 2.15
CA SER A 178 -12.41 18.56 3.00
C SER A 178 -11.04 18.87 3.61
N SER A 179 -10.26 17.85 3.96
CA SER A 179 -8.92 18.03 4.51
C SER A 179 -7.94 18.58 3.46
N ILE A 180 -8.02 18.09 2.22
CA ILE A 180 -7.22 18.63 1.11
C ILE A 180 -7.56 20.09 0.87
N GLU A 181 -8.84 20.47 0.84
CA GLU A 181 -9.27 21.87 0.66
C GLU A 181 -8.73 22.78 1.76
N ARG A 182 -8.77 22.32 3.01
CA ARG A 182 -8.22 23.08 4.15
C ARG A 182 -6.71 23.24 4.05
N LEU A 183 -5.99 22.19 3.67
CA LEU A 183 -4.55 22.26 3.44
C LEU A 183 -4.24 23.22 2.28
N ASN A 184 -4.94 23.13 1.16
CA ASN A 184 -4.79 24.06 0.04
C ASN A 184 -4.97 25.51 0.48
N THR A 185 -5.99 25.79 1.29
CA THR A 185 -6.23 27.14 1.82
C THR A 185 -5.10 27.58 2.75
N ALA A 186 -4.66 26.71 3.67
CA ALA A 186 -3.62 27.04 4.65
C ALA A 186 -2.26 27.33 4.00
N PHE A 187 -1.94 26.64 2.91
CA PHE A 187 -0.68 26.79 2.18
C PHE A 187 -0.80 27.73 0.96
N GLY A 188 -1.94 28.40 0.76
CA GLY A 188 -2.15 29.34 -0.34
C GLY A 188 -2.14 28.67 -1.73
N VAL A 189 -2.44 27.38 -1.80
CA VAL A 189 -2.53 26.61 -3.05
C VAL A 189 -3.94 26.80 -3.62
N SER A 190 -4.09 27.74 -4.55
CA SER A 190 -5.34 27.89 -5.31
C SER A 190 -5.51 26.70 -6.28
N GLN A 191 -6.75 26.22 -6.42
CA GLN A 191 -7.10 25.21 -7.44
C GLN A 191 -6.89 25.74 -8.86
#